data_de9def5a97035b12752f100a48ce5a9b
#
_entry.id   de9def5a97035b12752f100a48ce5a9b
#
_cell.length_a   1.000
_cell.length_b   1.000
_cell.length_c   1.000
_cell.angle_alpha   90.00
_cell.angle_beta   90.00
_cell.angle_gamma   90.00
#
_symmetry.space_group_name_H-M   'P 1'
#
loop_
_entity.id
_entity.type
_entity.pdbx_description
1 polymer ?
#
loop_
_entity_poly.entity_id
_entity_poly.type
_entity_poly.pdbx_seq_one_letter_code
_entity_poly.pdbx_strand_id
1 'polypeptide(L)'
;CLCGGKLAAQSAAWIPVLALGLFVHAGLLSLVLLSAIFPKPMSAFGTVCIRWLYRRRPFVRRGADPAAAAEKWCAFVAEYHDAFAAGIRHRGKLAGALALALLPCTAYMSVAYCTYRGFGLRGVPFWQVTGTQVLLYIGASCFPMPGASGASEGTFYLAFSPLFGDYLTTAMLIWRLASYYLTIVLGYIAVVAGRVTPRRAQQ
;
A
#
# COMPACT_ATOMS: atom_id res chain seq x y z
N CYS A 1 33.87 -5.42 16.92
CA CYS A 1 33.05 -4.46 17.70
C CYS A 1 32.53 -3.25 16.89
N LEU A 2 33.13 -2.87 15.75
CA LEU A 2 32.70 -1.71 14.95
C LEU A 2 31.45 -1.98 14.08
N CYS A 3 31.14 -3.24 13.76
CA CYS A 3 29.95 -3.59 12.97
C CYS A 3 28.64 -3.48 13.76
N GLY A 4 28.66 -3.79 15.07
CA GLY A 4 27.45 -3.73 15.91
C GLY A 4 26.90 -2.32 16.12
N GLY A 5 27.78 -1.32 16.24
CA GLY A 5 27.37 0.08 16.41
C GLY A 5 26.72 0.68 15.14
N LYS A 6 27.21 0.32 13.95
CA LYS A 6 26.63 0.77 12.68
C LYS A 6 25.26 0.12 12.41
N LEU A 7 25.10 -1.16 12.74
CA LEU A 7 23.84 -1.87 12.64
C LEU A 7 22.79 -1.31 13.62
N ALA A 8 23.18 -0.98 14.85
CA ALA A 8 22.28 -0.36 15.83
C ALA A 8 21.88 1.07 15.44
N ALA A 9 22.81 1.88 14.94
CA ALA A 9 22.53 3.22 14.44
C ALA A 9 21.65 3.17 13.18
N GLN A 10 21.86 2.21 12.31
CA GLN A 10 21.09 1.99 11.10
C GLN A 10 19.67 1.53 11.43
N SER A 11 19.49 0.64 12.43
CA SER A 11 18.18 0.25 12.92
C SER A 11 17.42 1.41 13.57
N ALA A 12 18.09 2.29 14.28
CA ALA A 12 17.47 3.45 14.92
C ALA A 12 16.90 4.47 13.90
N ALA A 13 17.52 4.63 12.74
CA ALA A 13 17.03 5.52 11.67
C ALA A 13 15.73 5.04 11.03
N TRP A 14 15.41 3.75 11.11
CA TRP A 14 14.18 3.17 10.55
C TRP A 14 12.96 3.35 11.42
N ILE A 15 13.15 3.37 12.73
CA ILE A 15 12.05 3.42 13.69
C ILE A 15 11.08 4.57 13.41
N PRO A 16 11.52 5.83 13.18
CA PRO A 16 10.59 6.92 12.91
C PRO A 16 9.86 6.77 11.57
N VAL A 17 10.53 6.25 10.53
CA VAL A 17 9.90 6.02 9.21
C VAL A 17 8.86 4.92 9.29
N LEU A 18 9.17 3.81 9.96
CA LEU A 18 8.24 2.72 10.20
C LEU A 18 7.08 3.14 11.10
N ALA A 19 7.34 3.90 12.16
CA ALA A 19 6.31 4.41 13.05
C ALA A 19 5.34 5.34 12.31
N LEU A 20 5.86 6.24 11.48
CA LEU A 20 5.04 7.11 10.62
C LEU A 20 4.21 6.28 9.64
N GLY A 21 4.83 5.31 8.97
CA GLY A 21 4.15 4.42 8.04
C GLY A 21 3.04 3.62 8.68
N LEU A 22 3.34 3.01 9.83
CA LEU A 22 2.36 2.25 10.59
C LEU A 22 1.20 3.14 11.07
N PHE A 23 1.51 4.34 11.55
CA PHE A 23 0.50 5.31 11.98
C PHE A 23 -0.44 5.71 10.83
N VAL A 24 0.12 6.02 9.66
CA VAL A 24 -0.67 6.38 8.46
C VAL A 24 -1.54 5.20 8.03
N HIS A 25 -0.99 3.98 7.95
CA HIS A 25 -1.76 2.80 7.54
C HIS A 25 -2.84 2.42 8.57
N ALA A 26 -2.51 2.48 9.87
CA ALA A 26 -3.49 2.23 10.92
C ALA A 26 -4.60 3.29 10.89
N GLY A 27 -4.26 4.56 10.65
CA GLY A 27 -5.23 5.64 10.50
C GLY A 27 -6.16 5.42 9.30
N LEU A 28 -5.61 5.08 8.14
CA LEU A 28 -6.40 4.78 6.94
C LEU A 28 -7.29 3.56 7.14
N LEU A 29 -6.75 2.48 7.70
CA LEU A 29 -7.53 1.27 7.99
C LEU A 29 -8.64 1.56 8.99
N SER A 30 -8.36 2.32 10.04
CA SER A 30 -9.36 2.73 11.02
C SER A 30 -10.46 3.58 10.38
N LEU A 31 -10.10 4.52 9.50
CA LEU A 31 -11.05 5.35 8.75
C LEU A 31 -11.99 4.49 7.91
N VAL A 32 -11.43 3.53 7.18
CA VAL A 32 -12.18 2.60 6.33
C VAL A 32 -13.11 1.73 7.16
N LEU A 33 -12.62 1.13 8.25
CA LEU A 33 -13.42 0.27 9.12
C LEU A 33 -14.51 1.05 9.86
N LEU A 34 -14.21 2.25 10.36
CA LEU A 34 -15.18 3.10 11.02
C LEU A 34 -16.27 3.57 10.06
N SER A 35 -15.92 3.88 8.80
CA SER A 35 -16.91 4.22 7.75
C SER A 35 -17.83 3.04 7.46
N ALA A 36 -17.29 1.82 7.46
CA ALA A 36 -18.08 0.61 7.21
C ALA A 36 -19.01 0.26 8.38
N ILE A 37 -18.57 0.44 9.63
CA ILE A 37 -19.31 0.00 10.82
C ILE A 37 -20.23 1.13 11.34
N PHE A 38 -19.75 2.37 11.32
CA PHE A 38 -20.42 3.54 11.89
C PHE A 38 -20.60 4.68 10.87
N PRO A 39 -21.50 4.53 9.86
CA PRO A 39 -21.62 5.52 8.79
C PRO A 39 -22.10 6.89 9.29
N LYS A 40 -23.02 6.95 10.26
CA LYS A 40 -23.58 8.22 10.79
C LYS A 40 -22.52 9.11 11.47
N PRO A 41 -21.77 8.65 12.49
CA PRO A 41 -20.73 9.48 13.10
C PRO A 41 -19.60 9.81 12.13
N MET A 42 -19.29 8.91 11.18
CA MET A 42 -18.24 9.14 10.20
C MET A 42 -18.60 10.21 9.18
N SER A 43 -19.85 10.24 8.71
CA SER A 43 -20.33 11.30 7.84
C SER A 43 -20.34 12.67 8.55
N ALA A 44 -20.77 12.71 9.82
CA ALA A 44 -20.74 13.92 10.62
C ALA A 44 -19.32 14.45 10.86
N PHE A 45 -18.40 13.56 11.24
CA PHE A 45 -16.98 13.89 11.45
C PHE A 45 -16.34 14.47 10.18
N GLY A 46 -16.49 13.80 9.04
CA GLY A 46 -15.94 14.28 7.77
C GLY A 46 -16.54 15.63 7.35
N THR A 47 -17.82 15.84 7.58
CA THR A 47 -18.49 17.13 7.30
C THR A 47 -17.88 18.26 8.13
N VAL A 48 -17.63 18.03 9.42
CA VAL A 48 -16.98 18.99 10.31
C VAL A 48 -15.54 19.27 9.84
N CYS A 49 -14.78 18.23 9.52
CA CYS A 49 -13.40 18.36 9.02
C CYS A 49 -13.35 19.15 7.70
N ILE A 50 -14.25 18.87 6.74
CA ILE A 50 -14.35 19.58 5.48
C ILE A 50 -14.64 21.07 5.75
N ARG A 51 -15.67 21.38 6.54
CA ARG A 51 -16.01 22.76 6.88
C ARG A 51 -14.88 23.49 7.57
N TRP A 52 -14.19 22.83 8.51
CA TRP A 52 -13.02 23.39 9.21
C TRP A 52 -11.86 23.67 8.25
N LEU A 53 -11.55 22.74 7.33
CA LEU A 53 -10.49 22.88 6.33
C LEU A 53 -10.76 24.07 5.40
N TYR A 54 -12.00 24.17 4.88
CA TYR A 54 -12.42 25.29 4.03
C TYR A 54 -12.41 26.64 4.76
N ARG A 55 -12.65 26.64 6.07
CA ARG A 55 -12.60 27.85 6.89
C ARG A 55 -11.16 28.34 7.13
N ARG A 56 -10.21 27.40 7.24
CA ARG A 56 -8.81 27.72 7.58
C ARG A 56 -7.91 27.99 6.37
N ARG A 57 -8.25 27.53 5.18
CA ARG A 57 -7.43 27.68 3.96
C ARG A 57 -8.17 28.41 2.84
N PRO A 58 -8.02 29.75 2.72
CA PRO A 58 -8.64 30.52 1.64
C PRO A 58 -8.13 30.14 0.24
N PHE A 59 -6.99 29.44 0.14
CA PHE A 59 -6.41 29.01 -1.13
C PHE A 59 -7.16 27.83 -1.78
N VAL A 60 -7.86 26.98 -1.00
CA VAL A 60 -8.72 25.90 -1.51
C VAL A 60 -10.04 26.44 -2.05
N ARG A 61 -10.35 27.70 -1.80
CA ARG A 61 -11.64 28.36 -2.07
C ARG A 61 -11.91 28.74 -3.54
N ARG A 62 -10.93 28.66 -4.43
CA ARG A 62 -11.18 29.00 -5.83
C ARG A 62 -12.02 27.91 -6.50
N GLY A 63 -13.35 28.02 -6.38
CA GLY A 63 -14.31 27.27 -7.19
C GLY A 63 -14.91 26.01 -6.58
N ALA A 64 -14.58 25.60 -5.35
CA ALA A 64 -15.15 24.41 -4.73
C ALA A 64 -16.12 24.77 -3.60
N ASP A 65 -17.38 24.34 -3.72
CA ASP A 65 -18.41 24.51 -2.71
C ASP A 65 -18.19 23.51 -1.55
N PRO A 66 -18.03 23.99 -0.29
CA PRO A 66 -17.90 23.11 0.87
C PRO A 66 -19.14 22.25 1.13
N ALA A 67 -20.33 22.69 0.71
CA ALA A 67 -21.56 21.90 0.81
C ALA A 67 -21.52 20.71 -0.13
N ALA A 68 -21.16 20.94 -1.39
CA ALA A 68 -21.01 19.87 -2.39
C ALA A 68 -19.91 18.87 -2.00
N ALA A 69 -18.81 19.33 -1.39
CA ALA A 69 -17.76 18.43 -0.88
C ALA A 69 -18.25 17.57 0.30
N ALA A 70 -19.04 18.15 1.21
CA ALA A 70 -19.62 17.43 2.33
C ALA A 70 -20.68 16.41 1.87
N GLU A 71 -21.49 16.76 0.88
CA GLU A 71 -22.47 15.85 0.28
C GLU A 71 -21.78 14.64 -0.38
N LYS A 72 -20.75 14.88 -1.19
CA LYS A 72 -19.93 13.80 -1.78
C LYS A 72 -19.32 12.89 -0.73
N TRP A 73 -18.85 13.45 0.38
CA TRP A 73 -18.32 12.66 1.50
C TRP A 73 -19.40 11.77 2.12
N CYS A 74 -20.58 12.32 2.39
CA CYS A 74 -21.70 11.56 2.96
C CYS A 74 -22.15 10.44 2.01
N ALA A 75 -22.25 10.73 0.71
CA ALA A 75 -22.57 9.73 -0.31
C ALA A 75 -21.52 8.61 -0.37
N PHE A 76 -20.24 8.97 -0.34
CA PHE A 76 -19.14 7.99 -0.30
C PHE A 76 -19.21 7.08 0.93
N VAL A 77 -19.44 7.64 2.13
CA VAL A 77 -19.56 6.86 3.36
C VAL A 77 -20.75 5.91 3.33
N ALA A 78 -21.89 6.38 2.78
CA ALA A 78 -23.11 5.57 2.64
C ALA A 78 -22.89 4.40 1.65
N GLU A 79 -22.37 4.70 0.45
CA GLU A 79 -22.05 3.68 -0.57
C GLU A 79 -21.07 2.63 -0.05
N TYR A 80 -20.04 3.07 0.71
CA TYR A 80 -19.07 2.17 1.29
C TYR A 80 -19.67 1.26 2.36
N HIS A 81 -20.55 1.81 3.22
CA HIS A 81 -21.28 1.03 4.22
C HIS A 81 -22.18 -0.04 3.57
N ASP A 82 -22.93 0.35 2.54
CA ASP A 82 -23.84 -0.55 1.83
C ASP A 82 -23.08 -1.67 1.11
N ALA A 83 -21.97 -1.33 0.46
CA ALA A 83 -21.10 -2.32 -0.18
C ALA A 83 -20.49 -3.31 0.84
N PHE A 84 -20.06 -2.81 2.00
CA PHE A 84 -19.54 -3.64 3.08
C PHE A 84 -20.61 -4.57 3.67
N ALA A 85 -21.82 -4.03 3.93
CA ALA A 85 -22.96 -4.80 4.42
C ALA A 85 -23.38 -5.90 3.42
N ALA A 86 -23.42 -5.57 2.12
CA ALA A 86 -23.70 -6.53 1.05
C ALA A 86 -22.62 -7.62 0.99
N GLY A 87 -21.33 -7.25 1.14
CA GLY A 87 -20.21 -8.20 1.19
C GLY A 87 -20.35 -9.21 2.32
N ILE A 88 -20.67 -8.76 3.52
CA ILE A 88 -20.86 -9.64 4.68
C ILE A 88 -22.05 -10.60 4.48
N ARG A 89 -23.12 -10.16 3.85
CA ARG A 89 -24.28 -11.02 3.52
C ARG A 89 -23.90 -12.16 2.58
N HIS A 90 -22.96 -11.94 1.69
CA HIS A 90 -22.48 -12.92 0.69
C HIS A 90 -21.09 -13.45 1.01
N ARG A 91 -20.94 -14.15 2.13
CA ARG A 91 -19.65 -14.64 2.66
C ARG A 91 -18.80 -15.39 1.63
N GLY A 92 -19.42 -16.20 0.77
CA GLY A 92 -18.70 -16.92 -0.29
C GLY A 92 -18.08 -15.99 -1.32
N LYS A 93 -18.81 -14.98 -1.77
CA LYS A 93 -18.30 -13.96 -2.71
C LYS A 93 -17.21 -13.11 -2.05
N LEU A 94 -17.40 -12.75 -0.78
CA LEU A 94 -16.40 -12.01 -0.01
C LEU A 94 -15.11 -12.81 0.15
N ALA A 95 -15.21 -14.10 0.51
CA ALA A 95 -14.04 -14.99 0.63
C ALA A 95 -13.29 -15.13 -0.72
N GLY A 96 -14.02 -15.28 -1.81
CA GLY A 96 -13.44 -15.32 -3.16
C GLY A 96 -12.74 -14.01 -3.52
N ALA A 97 -13.34 -12.86 -3.25
CA ALA A 97 -12.75 -11.55 -3.48
C ALA A 97 -11.48 -11.34 -2.64
N LEU A 98 -11.52 -11.74 -1.36
CA LEU A 98 -10.35 -11.68 -0.47
C LEU A 98 -9.22 -12.60 -0.96
N ALA A 99 -9.53 -13.85 -1.35
CA ALA A 99 -8.53 -14.77 -1.89
C ALA A 99 -7.88 -14.19 -3.17
N LEU A 100 -8.71 -13.63 -4.06
CA LEU A 100 -8.23 -12.99 -5.29
C LEU A 100 -7.37 -11.73 -5.01
N ALA A 101 -7.67 -10.97 -3.97
CA ALA A 101 -6.86 -9.82 -3.56
C ALA A 101 -5.56 -10.24 -2.84
N LEU A 102 -5.60 -11.29 -2.02
CA LEU A 102 -4.44 -11.77 -1.26
C LEU A 102 -3.40 -12.44 -2.16
N LEU A 103 -3.80 -13.08 -3.26
CA LEU A 103 -2.89 -13.78 -4.16
C LEU A 103 -1.82 -12.85 -4.75
N PRO A 104 -2.15 -11.72 -5.40
CA PRO A 104 -1.13 -10.79 -5.91
C PRO A 104 -0.33 -10.13 -4.79
N CYS A 105 -0.94 -9.84 -3.63
CA CYS A 105 -0.22 -9.29 -2.47
C CYS A 105 0.84 -10.26 -1.96
N THR A 106 0.49 -11.54 -1.81
CA THR A 106 1.44 -12.58 -1.35
C THR A 106 2.55 -12.79 -2.38
N ALA A 107 2.22 -12.84 -3.67
CA ALA A 107 3.19 -12.93 -4.75
C ALA A 107 4.18 -11.74 -4.69
N TYR A 108 3.67 -10.52 -4.59
CA TYR A 108 4.48 -9.31 -4.48
C TYR A 108 5.39 -9.33 -3.25
N MET A 109 4.86 -9.71 -2.08
CA MET A 109 5.65 -9.79 -0.83
C MET A 109 6.70 -10.90 -0.87
N SER A 110 6.52 -11.92 -1.72
CA SER A 110 7.48 -13.03 -1.87
C SER A 110 8.63 -12.71 -2.82
N VAL A 111 8.57 -11.63 -3.60
CA VAL A 111 9.61 -11.26 -4.59
C VAL A 111 10.99 -11.16 -3.94
N ALA A 112 11.10 -10.49 -2.78
CA ALA A 112 12.38 -10.34 -2.08
C ALA A 112 12.95 -11.69 -1.64
N TYR A 113 12.10 -12.62 -1.19
CA TYR A 113 12.53 -13.97 -0.83
C TYR A 113 12.98 -14.78 -2.05
N CYS A 114 12.24 -14.71 -3.16
CA CYS A 114 12.65 -15.35 -4.40
C CYS A 114 13.99 -14.82 -4.89
N THR A 115 14.21 -13.50 -4.81
CA THR A 115 15.49 -12.87 -5.13
C THR A 115 16.60 -13.37 -4.20
N TYR A 116 16.36 -13.43 -2.89
CA TYR A 116 17.29 -13.95 -1.90
C TYR A 116 17.71 -15.39 -2.21
N ARG A 117 16.75 -16.23 -2.54
CA ARG A 117 17.00 -17.63 -2.91
C ARG A 117 17.71 -17.77 -4.26
N GLY A 118 17.42 -16.86 -5.21
CA GLY A 118 18.09 -16.82 -6.53
C GLY A 118 19.59 -16.58 -6.44
N PHE A 119 20.06 -15.86 -5.42
CA PHE A 119 21.49 -15.71 -5.13
C PHE A 119 22.11 -16.90 -4.36
N GLY A 120 21.37 -17.99 -4.15
CA GLY A 120 21.83 -19.15 -3.41
C GLY A 120 21.89 -18.96 -1.89
N LEU A 121 21.44 -17.83 -1.39
CA LEU A 121 21.43 -17.51 0.05
C LEU A 121 20.38 -18.36 0.77
N ARG A 122 20.73 -18.96 1.92
CA ARG A 122 19.87 -19.91 2.65
C ARG A 122 19.83 -19.69 4.16
N GLY A 123 20.56 -18.72 4.67
CA GLY A 123 20.71 -18.51 6.12
C GLY A 123 19.48 -17.89 6.81
N VAL A 124 18.54 -17.33 6.05
CA VAL A 124 17.40 -16.59 6.60
C VAL A 124 16.08 -17.23 6.15
N PRO A 125 15.12 -17.46 7.08
CA PRO A 125 13.85 -18.09 6.77
C PRO A 125 12.92 -17.16 5.98
N PHE A 126 11.95 -17.75 5.26
CA PHE A 126 10.97 -17.05 4.42
C PHE A 126 10.27 -15.88 5.13
N TRP A 127 9.75 -16.14 6.32
CA TRP A 127 8.97 -15.14 7.06
C TRP A 127 9.79 -13.92 7.51
N GLN A 128 11.09 -14.06 7.70
CA GLN A 128 11.96 -12.94 8.05
C GLN A 128 12.24 -12.05 6.84
N VAL A 129 12.57 -12.62 5.68
CA VAL A 129 12.81 -11.86 4.45
C VAL A 129 11.52 -11.18 4.00
N THR A 130 10.39 -11.90 4.03
CA THR A 130 9.08 -11.38 3.65
C THR A 130 8.59 -10.33 4.63
N GLY A 131 8.83 -10.52 5.95
CA GLY A 131 8.54 -9.52 6.97
C GLY A 131 9.32 -8.21 6.73
N THR A 132 10.59 -8.30 6.37
CA THR A 132 11.40 -7.13 5.97
C THR A 132 10.81 -6.44 4.74
N GLN A 133 10.30 -7.20 3.77
CA GLN A 133 9.61 -6.65 2.58
C GLN A 133 8.33 -5.90 2.97
N VAL A 134 7.54 -6.41 3.90
CA VAL A 134 6.34 -5.72 4.41
C VAL A 134 6.72 -4.40 5.08
N LEU A 135 7.75 -4.40 5.92
CA LEU A 135 8.23 -3.18 6.58
C LEU A 135 8.74 -2.16 5.55
N LEU A 136 9.47 -2.61 4.53
CA LEU A 136 9.89 -1.76 3.42
C LEU A 136 8.69 -1.12 2.72
N TYR A 137 7.66 -1.90 2.43
CA TYR A 137 6.45 -1.41 1.77
C TYR A 137 5.75 -0.32 2.62
N ILE A 138 5.60 -0.56 3.92
CA ILE A 138 5.02 0.41 4.86
C ILE A 138 5.84 1.71 4.87
N GLY A 139 7.16 1.62 4.94
CA GLY A 139 8.04 2.78 4.95
C GLY A 139 8.01 3.56 3.63
N ALA A 140 8.11 2.86 2.50
CA ALA A 140 8.14 3.48 1.17
C ALA A 140 6.80 4.14 0.79
N SER A 141 5.67 3.58 1.23
CA SER A 141 4.33 4.10 0.92
C SER A 141 4.01 5.45 1.59
N CYS A 142 4.81 5.88 2.57
CA CYS A 142 4.68 7.22 3.17
C CYS A 142 5.14 8.34 2.23
N PHE A 143 5.88 8.01 1.17
CA PHE A 143 6.37 8.99 0.22
C PHE A 143 5.43 9.07 -1.00
N PRO A 144 4.70 10.19 -1.18
CA PRO A 144 3.72 10.33 -2.26
C PRO A 144 4.38 10.66 -3.60
N MET A 145 5.31 9.80 -4.03
CA MET A 145 6.00 9.91 -5.32
C MET A 145 5.58 8.77 -6.25
N PRO A 146 5.46 9.02 -7.56
CA PRO A 146 5.14 7.98 -8.53
C PRO A 146 6.13 6.81 -8.44
N GLY A 147 5.62 5.61 -8.13
CA GLY A 147 6.44 4.41 -7.93
C GLY A 147 7.33 4.44 -6.69
N ALA A 148 7.17 5.43 -5.79
CA ALA A 148 8.02 5.68 -4.63
C ALA A 148 9.53 5.65 -4.96
N SER A 149 9.90 6.08 -6.19
CA SER A 149 11.28 6.07 -6.67
C SER A 149 12.20 6.89 -5.76
N GLY A 150 13.38 6.37 -5.47
CA GLY A 150 14.31 6.90 -4.47
C GLY A 150 13.98 6.43 -3.05
N ALA A 151 12.74 6.58 -2.59
CA ALA A 151 12.34 6.15 -1.26
C ALA A 151 12.38 4.62 -1.11
N SER A 152 11.83 3.89 -2.07
CA SER A 152 11.83 2.42 -2.04
C SER A 152 13.22 1.83 -2.23
N GLU A 153 14.08 2.42 -3.09
CA GLU A 153 15.46 2.01 -3.23
C GLU A 153 16.26 2.28 -1.95
N GLY A 154 16.14 3.48 -1.40
CA GLY A 154 16.79 3.83 -0.14
C GLY A 154 16.33 2.92 1.00
N THR A 155 15.03 2.68 1.09
CA THR A 155 14.45 1.75 2.07
C THR A 155 14.92 0.32 1.84
N PHE A 156 15.06 -0.13 0.59
CA PHE A 156 15.60 -1.45 0.28
C PHE A 156 17.05 -1.59 0.74
N TYR A 157 17.89 -0.61 0.41
CA TYR A 157 19.30 -0.61 0.84
C TYR A 157 19.43 -0.70 2.36
N LEU A 158 18.65 0.09 3.06
CA LEU A 158 18.66 0.09 4.52
C LEU A 158 18.17 -1.24 5.11
N ALA A 159 17.04 -1.78 4.63
CA ALA A 159 16.40 -2.97 5.19
C ALA A 159 17.13 -4.27 4.85
N PHE A 160 17.61 -4.37 3.62
CA PHE A 160 18.13 -5.62 3.08
C PHE A 160 19.65 -5.71 3.06
N SER A 161 20.39 -4.64 3.42
CA SER A 161 21.85 -4.68 3.50
C SER A 161 22.40 -5.82 4.38
N PRO A 162 21.82 -6.16 5.54
CA PRO A 162 22.30 -7.27 6.35
C PRO A 162 22.05 -8.65 5.74
N LEU A 163 21.07 -8.74 4.82
CA LEU A 163 20.65 -10.01 4.22
C LEU A 163 21.39 -10.34 2.93
N PHE A 164 21.64 -9.33 2.09
CA PHE A 164 22.23 -9.53 0.77
C PHE A 164 23.73 -9.25 0.69
N GLY A 165 24.30 -8.49 1.64
CA GLY A 165 25.73 -8.16 1.64
C GLY A 165 26.19 -7.56 0.30
N ASP A 166 27.19 -8.17 -0.33
CA ASP A 166 27.76 -7.71 -1.62
C ASP A 166 26.79 -7.80 -2.81
N TYR A 167 25.74 -8.62 -2.69
CA TYR A 167 24.72 -8.74 -3.73
C TYR A 167 23.63 -7.68 -3.66
N LEU A 168 23.69 -6.77 -2.69
CA LEU A 168 22.60 -5.82 -2.38
C LEU A 168 22.14 -5.00 -3.58
N THR A 169 23.06 -4.41 -4.33
CA THR A 169 22.73 -3.58 -5.51
C THR A 169 22.06 -4.39 -6.60
N THR A 170 22.60 -5.57 -6.91
CA THR A 170 22.04 -6.47 -7.92
C THR A 170 20.68 -7.00 -7.48
N ALA A 171 20.54 -7.34 -6.21
CA ALA A 171 19.27 -7.77 -5.62
C ALA A 171 18.20 -6.68 -5.70
N MET A 172 18.56 -5.43 -5.42
CA MET A 172 17.66 -4.28 -5.54
C MET A 172 17.18 -4.09 -6.99
N LEU A 173 18.07 -4.22 -7.98
CA LEU A 173 17.70 -4.12 -9.40
C LEU A 173 16.74 -5.24 -9.81
N ILE A 174 17.03 -6.50 -9.45
CA ILE A 174 16.17 -7.65 -9.74
C ILE A 174 14.81 -7.49 -9.05
N TRP A 175 14.82 -7.10 -7.79
CA TRP A 175 13.60 -6.83 -7.04
C TRP A 175 12.74 -5.73 -7.71
N ARG A 176 13.37 -4.64 -8.19
CA ARG A 176 12.67 -3.57 -8.93
C ARG A 176 12.11 -4.04 -10.26
N LEU A 177 12.89 -4.81 -11.02
CA LEU A 177 12.43 -5.39 -12.27
C LEU A 177 11.19 -6.24 -12.06
N ALA A 178 11.21 -7.13 -11.07
CA ALA A 178 10.10 -8.03 -10.79
C ALA A 178 8.89 -7.34 -10.14
N SER A 179 9.09 -6.43 -9.20
CA SER A 179 7.99 -5.84 -8.42
C SER A 179 7.35 -4.62 -9.09
N TYR A 180 8.10 -3.85 -9.87
CA TYR A 180 7.62 -2.61 -10.47
C TYR A 180 7.47 -2.70 -11.98
N TYR A 181 8.56 -2.95 -12.71
CA TYR A 181 8.53 -2.90 -14.17
C TYR A 181 7.71 -4.05 -14.78
N LEU A 182 7.85 -5.27 -14.27
CA LEU A 182 7.05 -6.40 -14.73
C LEU A 182 5.56 -6.16 -14.51
N THR A 183 5.18 -5.56 -13.38
CA THR A 183 3.79 -5.23 -13.08
C THR A 183 3.22 -4.21 -14.06
N ILE A 184 4.00 -3.20 -14.45
CA ILE A 184 3.59 -2.22 -15.47
C ILE A 184 3.39 -2.90 -16.83
N VAL A 185 4.33 -3.75 -17.25
CA VAL A 185 4.25 -4.46 -18.53
C VAL A 185 3.02 -5.37 -18.57
N LEU A 186 2.82 -6.17 -17.51
CA LEU A 186 1.65 -7.06 -17.42
C LEU A 186 0.34 -6.27 -17.38
N GLY A 187 0.29 -5.17 -16.65
CA GLY A 187 -0.86 -4.27 -16.62
C GLY A 187 -1.17 -3.68 -17.99
N TYR A 188 -0.15 -3.23 -18.73
CA TYR A 188 -0.31 -2.73 -20.08
C TYR A 188 -0.85 -3.83 -21.04
N ILE A 189 -0.26 -5.02 -21.00
CA ILE A 189 -0.72 -6.17 -21.80
C ILE A 189 -2.19 -6.48 -21.48
N ALA A 190 -2.57 -6.53 -20.22
CA ALA A 190 -3.94 -6.82 -19.79
C ALA A 190 -4.94 -5.77 -20.33
N VAL A 191 -4.57 -4.48 -20.29
CA VAL A 191 -5.41 -3.40 -20.84
C VAL A 191 -5.56 -3.51 -22.35
N VAL A 192 -4.48 -3.78 -23.06
CA VAL A 192 -4.51 -3.94 -24.53
C VAL A 192 -5.33 -5.17 -24.91
N ALA A 193 -5.09 -6.30 -24.27
CA ALA A 193 -5.85 -7.54 -24.50
C ALA A 193 -7.34 -7.36 -24.21
N GLY A 194 -7.69 -6.65 -23.12
CA GLY A 194 -9.08 -6.36 -22.79
C GLY A 194 -9.79 -5.42 -23.78
N ARG A 195 -9.04 -4.59 -24.51
CA ARG A 195 -9.59 -3.76 -25.59
C ARG A 195 -9.82 -4.53 -26.89
N VAL A 196 -8.98 -5.54 -27.12
CA VAL A 196 -9.07 -6.37 -28.34
C VAL A 196 -10.18 -7.42 -28.24
N THR A 197 -10.54 -7.84 -27.03
CA THR A 197 -11.65 -8.77 -26.80
C THR A 197 -12.93 -7.96 -26.64
N PRO A 198 -13.81 -7.87 -27.65
CA PRO A 198 -15.10 -7.19 -27.48
C PRO A 198 -15.86 -7.90 -26.35
N ARG A 199 -16.31 -7.13 -25.33
CA ARG A 199 -17.27 -7.63 -24.35
C ARG A 199 -18.45 -8.19 -25.14
N ARG A 200 -18.58 -9.52 -25.19
CA ARG A 200 -19.85 -10.13 -25.56
C ARG A 200 -20.87 -9.53 -24.61
N ALA A 201 -21.76 -8.73 -25.18
CA ALA A 201 -22.89 -8.16 -24.49
C ALA A 201 -23.57 -9.27 -23.69
N GLN A 202 -23.61 -9.12 -22.39
CA GLN A 202 -24.49 -9.94 -21.57
C GLN A 202 -25.91 -9.48 -21.92
N GLN A 203 -26.54 -10.25 -22.80
CA GLN A 203 -27.99 -10.30 -22.97
C GLN A 203 -28.57 -11.10 -21.80
#